data_657b416b5e68d0c6ac73e32b688ffaae
#
_entry.id   657b416b5e68d0c6ac73e32b688ffaae
#
_cell.length_a   1.000
_cell.length_b   1.000
_cell.length_c   1.000
_cell.angle_alpha   90.00
_cell.angle_beta   90.00
_cell.angle_gamma   90.00
#
_symmetry.space_group_name_H-M   'P 1'
#
loop_
_entity.id
_entity.type
_entity.pdbx_description
1 polymer ?
#
loop_
_entity_poly.entity_id
_entity_poly.type
_entity_poly.pdbx_seq_one_letter_code
_entity_poly.pdbx_strand_id
1 'polypeptide(L)'
;MSLVFNMVGGGGGGIKLTGIAITKAPTKTTYTQGETFDPAGMVVTATYSNGATLQCTGYSYEPNTPLADGTTKVTIRYTEGGVTKTAEQAITVIHRLTKIEITAQPTKKVYEYGDSFQSTGMVVKATYSDGATANVTGYSCSPATLNTVGTQTITVSYTERNVTKTATTSVTVNRKTISTVPSQSGSLTYNGGSQSPTWNNYSTTQLTIGGTTSGTNAGSYTATFTPKSNYRWADGTTTAKSVSWSIGKAAGSLSISPTSMTLDTTTKSKTITVTRSGDGTISAVSGNTAAATVSVSGNTVTVTGKANGSATITISVAAGTNYTAPASKTCAVTVSFLKDNFADNDWASIIAACHSGSVPSTWVVGNSKTMTINGASYQVDIIGKNHDTYASGGKAPLTFQLHDCYGETKNMNSSNTNSGGWTSCAMRSTHLPAILALMPTEVQNGIREVNKLTSAGSQSATINTTADKLFLLSEIEIFGSVSYSKSGEGTQYDYYKAGNSKVKKFNGSANYWWGRSPYGSGSAYFCIVYGGGGAGYDAASYAAGVAFGFCF
;
A
#
# COMPACT_ATOMS: atom_id res chain seq x y z
N MET A 1 -4.50 111.07 -0.16
CA MET A 1 -4.73 112.46 -0.54
C MET A 1 -5.57 113.13 0.54
N SER A 2 -4.91 113.95 1.44
CA SER A 2 -5.54 114.57 2.60
C SER A 2 -6.16 115.89 2.08
N LEU A 3 -7.44 116.03 2.05
CA LEU A 3 -8.14 117.25 1.77
C LEU A 3 -8.23 118.07 3.05
N VAL A 4 -7.31 119.03 3.27
CA VAL A 4 -7.41 120.04 4.29
C VAL A 4 -8.43 121.06 3.84
N PHE A 5 -9.65 121.04 4.37
CA PHE A 5 -10.60 122.13 4.19
C PHE A 5 -10.23 123.27 5.16
N ASN A 6 -9.65 124.30 4.59
CA ASN A 6 -9.39 125.57 5.32
C ASN A 6 -10.71 126.40 5.24
N MET A 7 -11.41 126.57 6.40
CA MET A 7 -12.52 127.46 6.51
C MET A 7 -12.11 128.80 7.17
N VAL A 8 -12.11 129.84 6.32
CA VAL A 8 -12.01 131.22 6.77
C VAL A 8 -13.36 131.74 7.19
N GLY A 9 -13.49 132.20 8.37
CA GLY A 9 -14.35 133.00 9.14
C GLY A 9 -15.76 133.37 8.70
N GLY A 10 -16.63 133.18 9.56
CA GLY A 10 -17.97 133.72 9.66
C GLY A 10 -18.84 133.00 10.63
N GLY A 11 -19.22 133.56 11.78
CA GLY A 11 -19.95 133.06 12.91
C GLY A 11 -21.09 132.11 12.65
N GLY A 12 -21.09 130.97 13.33
CA GLY A 12 -22.16 130.00 13.33
C GLY A 12 -21.61 128.60 13.59
N GLY A 13 -22.06 127.92 14.52
CA GLY A 13 -21.60 126.64 15.03
C GLY A 13 -20.96 125.67 13.98
N GLY A 14 -19.72 125.32 14.24
CA GLY A 14 -18.96 124.37 13.38
C GLY A 14 -19.65 123.07 13.24
N ILE A 15 -19.54 122.43 12.06
CA ILE A 15 -20.03 121.03 11.78
C ILE A 15 -19.43 120.09 12.82
N LYS A 16 -20.31 119.45 13.61
CA LYS A 16 -19.88 118.59 14.70
C LYS A 16 -20.24 117.08 14.34
N LEU A 17 -19.34 116.17 14.78
CA LEU A 17 -19.61 114.73 14.67
C LEU A 17 -20.83 114.35 15.55
N THR A 18 -21.92 113.84 14.95
CA THR A 18 -23.12 113.46 15.63
C THR A 18 -23.23 112.00 15.92
N GLY A 19 -22.62 111.16 15.06
CA GLY A 19 -22.69 109.69 15.23
C GLY A 19 -21.71 108.97 14.29
N ILE A 20 -21.51 107.70 14.58
CA ILE A 20 -20.82 106.77 13.65
C ILE A 20 -21.70 105.54 13.49
N ALA A 21 -21.65 104.90 12.33
CA ALA A 21 -22.28 103.65 12.07
C ALA A 21 -21.31 102.70 11.32
N ILE A 22 -21.40 101.39 11.58
CA ILE A 22 -20.70 100.39 10.81
C ILE A 22 -21.59 100.10 9.59
N THR A 23 -21.21 100.60 8.44
CA THR A 23 -21.95 100.49 7.19
C THR A 23 -21.59 99.25 6.39
N LYS A 24 -20.50 98.61 6.73
CA LYS A 24 -20.10 97.29 6.26
C LYS A 24 -19.39 96.54 7.38
N ALA A 25 -19.85 95.36 7.70
CA ALA A 25 -19.23 94.50 8.69
C ALA A 25 -17.85 93.98 8.25
N PRO A 26 -16.93 93.64 9.19
CA PRO A 26 -15.70 93.00 8.86
C PRO A 26 -15.94 91.65 8.19
N THR A 27 -14.98 91.18 7.40
CA THR A 27 -15.03 89.89 6.70
C THR A 27 -15.05 88.71 7.67
N LYS A 28 -14.52 88.86 8.87
CA LYS A 28 -14.50 87.87 9.92
C LYS A 28 -15.33 88.36 11.10
N THR A 29 -16.35 87.60 11.50
CA THR A 29 -17.21 87.92 12.62
C THR A 29 -17.27 86.76 13.65
N THR A 30 -16.66 85.60 13.31
CA THR A 30 -16.55 84.43 14.19
C THR A 30 -15.08 84.18 14.53
N TYR A 31 -14.76 84.12 15.80
CA TYR A 31 -13.42 83.98 16.35
C TYR A 31 -13.36 82.79 17.28
N THR A 32 -12.16 82.26 17.40
CA THR A 32 -11.85 81.30 18.45
C THR A 32 -11.26 82.09 19.65
N GLN A 33 -11.54 81.71 20.85
CA GLN A 33 -10.95 82.30 22.05
C GLN A 33 -9.40 82.43 21.89
N GLY A 34 -8.90 83.61 22.23
CA GLY A 34 -7.50 83.96 22.09
C GLY A 34 -7.11 84.54 20.73
N GLU A 35 -7.99 84.58 19.76
CA GLU A 35 -7.77 85.39 18.53
C GLU A 35 -8.06 86.87 18.79
N THR A 36 -7.42 87.75 18.05
CA THR A 36 -7.66 89.19 18.11
C THR A 36 -8.69 89.56 17.05
N PHE A 37 -9.47 90.63 17.34
CA PHE A 37 -10.45 91.14 16.38
C PHE A 37 -9.72 91.64 15.14
N ASP A 38 -10.21 91.28 13.95
CA ASP A 38 -9.69 91.69 12.66
C ASP A 38 -10.72 92.60 11.98
N PRO A 39 -10.43 93.92 11.85
CA PRO A 39 -11.31 94.86 11.19
C PRO A 39 -11.28 94.83 9.68
N ALA A 40 -10.52 93.90 9.04
CA ALA A 40 -10.40 93.85 7.58
C ALA A 40 -11.76 93.77 6.90
N GLY A 41 -11.99 94.64 5.91
CA GLY A 41 -13.24 94.78 5.15
C GLY A 41 -14.35 95.60 5.84
N MET A 42 -14.17 96.02 7.14
CA MET A 42 -15.12 96.86 7.84
C MET A 42 -15.08 98.29 7.34
N VAL A 43 -16.26 98.89 7.15
CA VAL A 43 -16.39 100.30 6.82
C VAL A 43 -17.17 101.01 7.94
N VAL A 44 -16.58 102.00 8.52
CA VAL A 44 -17.16 102.88 9.50
C VAL A 44 -17.44 104.25 8.86
N THR A 45 -18.68 104.75 9.02
CA THR A 45 -19.09 106.02 8.41
C THR A 45 -19.56 106.96 9.51
N ALA A 46 -18.94 108.18 9.57
CA ALA A 46 -19.33 109.28 10.44
C ALA A 46 -20.44 110.08 9.86
N THR A 47 -21.36 110.53 10.72
CA THR A 47 -22.49 111.46 10.42
C THR A 47 -22.28 112.75 11.17
N TYR A 48 -22.41 113.90 10.49
CA TYR A 48 -22.17 115.22 11.00
C TYR A 48 -23.48 115.95 11.19
N SER A 49 -23.45 117.15 11.97
CA SER A 49 -24.63 117.93 12.31
C SER A 49 -25.31 118.61 11.09
N ASN A 50 -24.74 118.64 9.92
CA ASN A 50 -25.28 119.07 8.67
C ASN A 50 -25.86 117.93 7.83
N GLY A 51 -25.93 116.73 8.32
CA GLY A 51 -26.42 115.55 7.65
C GLY A 51 -25.40 114.91 6.71
N ALA A 52 -24.20 115.47 6.52
CA ALA A 52 -23.13 114.87 5.71
C ALA A 52 -22.64 113.61 6.36
N THR A 53 -22.21 112.65 5.54
CA THR A 53 -21.58 111.37 5.92
C THR A 53 -20.17 111.24 5.29
N LEU A 54 -19.17 110.69 6.08
CA LEU A 54 -17.82 110.46 5.59
C LEU A 54 -17.32 109.14 6.09
N GLN A 55 -16.60 108.35 5.31
CA GLN A 55 -15.96 107.14 5.76
C GLN A 55 -14.82 107.51 6.68
N CYS A 56 -14.83 106.90 7.92
CA CYS A 56 -13.79 107.12 8.93
C CYS A 56 -12.53 106.31 8.66
N THR A 57 -11.39 106.91 8.75
CA THR A 57 -10.10 106.25 8.90
C THR A 57 -9.49 106.57 10.27
N GLY A 58 -8.70 105.67 10.86
CA GLY A 58 -8.05 105.88 12.14
C GLY A 58 -8.95 105.70 13.37
N TYR A 59 -10.06 104.98 13.26
CA TYR A 59 -10.87 104.52 14.40
C TYR A 59 -10.11 103.50 15.24
N SER A 60 -10.39 103.44 16.51
CA SER A 60 -9.93 102.41 17.45
C SER A 60 -11.03 101.44 17.76
N TYR A 61 -10.72 100.25 18.26
CA TYR A 61 -11.70 99.27 18.70
C TYR A 61 -11.30 98.62 19.98
N GLU A 62 -12.25 98.12 20.78
CA GLU A 62 -12.03 97.51 22.06
C GLU A 62 -13.01 96.31 22.21
N PRO A 63 -12.57 95.14 22.62
CA PRO A 63 -11.17 94.85 23.00
C PRO A 63 -10.22 94.83 21.82
N ASN A 64 -9.04 95.34 21.97
CA ASN A 64 -7.91 95.23 21.03
C ASN A 64 -6.87 94.19 21.50
N THR A 65 -7.27 93.39 22.50
CA THR A 65 -6.56 92.26 23.08
C THR A 65 -7.16 90.93 22.53
N PRO A 66 -6.53 89.80 22.77
CA PRO A 66 -7.12 88.53 22.45
C PRO A 66 -8.52 88.39 23.04
N LEU A 67 -9.48 87.97 22.17
CA LEU A 67 -10.88 87.86 22.54
C LEU A 67 -11.09 86.77 23.59
N ALA A 68 -11.73 87.12 24.66
CA ALA A 68 -12.09 86.21 25.73
C ALA A 68 -13.37 85.42 25.31
N ASP A 69 -13.56 84.22 25.88
CA ASP A 69 -14.83 83.51 25.79
C ASP A 69 -16.03 84.37 26.21
N GLY A 70 -17.12 84.20 25.53
CA GLY A 70 -18.33 84.98 25.82
C GLY A 70 -18.30 86.41 25.28
N THR A 71 -17.25 86.91 24.63
CA THR A 71 -17.24 88.19 23.97
C THR A 71 -18.24 88.18 22.79
N THR A 72 -19.29 89.02 22.85
CA THR A 72 -20.34 89.05 21.82
C THR A 72 -20.29 90.24 20.92
N LYS A 73 -19.43 91.23 21.28
CA LYS A 73 -19.30 92.47 20.52
C LYS A 73 -17.94 93.11 20.69
N VAL A 74 -17.57 93.91 19.69
CA VAL A 74 -16.41 94.82 19.69
C VAL A 74 -16.91 96.25 19.55
N THR A 75 -16.50 97.17 20.41
CA THR A 75 -16.88 98.60 20.39
C THR A 75 -15.90 99.36 19.50
N ILE A 76 -16.38 99.96 18.42
CA ILE A 76 -15.58 100.82 17.57
C ILE A 76 -15.74 102.25 18.06
N ARG A 77 -14.61 102.96 18.16
CA ARG A 77 -14.53 104.35 18.63
C ARG A 77 -13.89 105.22 17.58
N TYR A 78 -14.54 106.35 17.25
CA TYR A 78 -13.99 107.39 16.40
C TYR A 78 -14.08 108.73 17.11
N THR A 79 -13.00 109.51 17.10
CA THR A 79 -12.92 110.78 17.76
C THR A 79 -12.47 111.84 16.77
N GLU A 80 -13.23 112.93 16.65
CA GLU A 80 -12.93 114.04 15.80
C GLU A 80 -13.41 115.34 16.42
N GLY A 81 -12.56 116.37 16.43
CA GLY A 81 -12.87 117.65 17.05
C GLY A 81 -13.19 117.63 18.52
N GLY A 82 -12.60 116.67 19.30
CA GLY A 82 -12.88 116.45 20.74
C GLY A 82 -14.20 115.67 21.01
N VAL A 83 -14.95 115.30 20.04
CA VAL A 83 -16.19 114.51 20.18
C VAL A 83 -15.89 113.03 19.84
N THR A 84 -16.21 112.15 20.77
CA THR A 84 -16.10 110.68 20.53
C THR A 84 -17.48 110.09 20.31
N LYS A 85 -17.60 109.24 19.36
CA LYS A 85 -18.75 108.41 19.09
C LYS A 85 -18.39 106.93 18.99
N THR A 86 -19.35 106.07 19.30
CA THR A 86 -19.17 104.61 19.29
C THR A 86 -20.20 103.92 18.44
N ALA A 87 -19.79 102.76 17.91
CA ALA A 87 -20.69 101.78 17.24
C ALA A 87 -20.24 100.38 17.66
N GLU A 88 -21.15 99.44 17.72
CA GLU A 88 -20.86 98.07 18.14
C GLU A 88 -20.91 97.14 16.95
N GLN A 89 -19.85 96.25 16.87
CA GLN A 89 -19.79 95.14 15.92
C GLN A 89 -20.08 93.85 16.69
N ALA A 90 -21.16 93.18 16.32
CA ALA A 90 -21.43 91.88 16.90
C ALA A 90 -20.45 90.83 16.36
N ILE A 91 -19.93 90.03 17.28
CA ILE A 91 -19.04 88.92 16.95
C ILE A 91 -19.49 87.68 17.73
N THR A 92 -19.01 86.50 17.28
CA THR A 92 -19.16 85.24 18.01
C THR A 92 -17.80 84.72 18.39
N VAL A 93 -17.53 84.50 19.66
CA VAL A 93 -16.30 83.83 20.13
C VAL A 93 -16.69 82.43 20.59
N ILE A 94 -16.11 81.46 19.92
CA ILE A 94 -16.36 80.05 20.23
C ILE A 94 -15.27 79.56 21.16
N HIS A 95 -15.65 78.79 22.18
CA HIS A 95 -14.74 78.24 23.17
C HIS A 95 -13.82 77.21 22.55
N ARG A 96 -12.63 77.12 23.13
CA ARG A 96 -11.52 76.24 22.68
C ARG A 96 -11.50 74.99 23.54
N LEU A 97 -11.35 73.81 22.88
CA LEU A 97 -11.15 72.56 23.61
C LEU A 97 -9.82 72.59 24.40
N THR A 98 -9.88 72.45 25.72
CA THR A 98 -8.73 72.50 26.60
C THR A 98 -8.28 71.13 27.10
N LYS A 99 -9.24 70.23 27.34
CA LYS A 99 -9.00 68.89 27.93
C LYS A 99 -10.07 67.92 27.52
N ILE A 100 -9.76 66.62 27.51
CA ILE A 100 -10.72 65.53 27.60
C ILE A 100 -10.39 64.63 28.78
N GLU A 101 -11.41 64.02 29.36
CA GLU A 101 -11.33 63.07 30.48
C GLU A 101 -12.21 61.88 30.23
N ILE A 102 -11.76 60.66 30.63
CA ILE A 102 -12.59 59.45 30.64
C ILE A 102 -13.30 59.40 32.00
N THR A 103 -14.57 59.77 32.04
CA THR A 103 -15.37 59.83 33.27
C THR A 103 -16.07 58.51 33.59
N ALA A 104 -16.29 57.66 32.57
CA ALA A 104 -16.70 56.28 32.75
C ALA A 104 -15.81 55.38 31.90
N GLN A 105 -15.34 54.31 32.49
CA GLN A 105 -14.43 53.32 31.84
C GLN A 105 -15.23 52.39 30.92
N PRO A 106 -14.59 51.79 29.90
CA PRO A 106 -15.22 50.77 29.09
C PRO A 106 -15.65 49.58 29.96
N THR A 107 -16.79 48.97 29.63
CA THR A 107 -17.33 47.83 30.38
C THR A 107 -16.47 46.57 30.21
N LYS A 108 -15.91 46.35 29.05
CA LYS A 108 -14.95 45.24 28.82
C LYS A 108 -13.54 45.74 29.08
N LYS A 109 -12.84 45.13 30.07
CA LYS A 109 -11.45 45.45 30.42
C LYS A 109 -10.46 44.31 30.25
N VAL A 110 -10.99 43.10 29.95
CA VAL A 110 -10.14 41.91 29.74
C VAL A 110 -10.44 41.39 28.33
N TYR A 111 -9.39 41.19 27.58
CA TYR A 111 -9.38 40.80 26.19
C TYR A 111 -8.42 39.63 25.96
N GLU A 112 -8.52 38.97 24.83
CA GLU A 112 -7.50 38.05 24.34
C GLU A 112 -6.64 38.73 23.25
N TYR A 113 -5.44 38.22 23.05
CA TYR A 113 -4.53 38.67 21.98
C TYR A 113 -5.25 38.63 20.61
N GLY A 114 -5.19 39.75 19.91
CA GLY A 114 -5.84 39.94 18.60
C GLY A 114 -7.29 40.42 18.65
N ASP A 115 -7.86 40.60 19.85
CA ASP A 115 -9.20 41.18 19.98
C ASP A 115 -9.19 42.67 19.59
N SER A 116 -10.32 43.15 19.09
CA SER A 116 -10.57 44.57 18.88
C SER A 116 -11.01 45.24 20.17
N PHE A 117 -10.42 46.42 20.50
CA PHE A 117 -10.86 47.25 21.63
C PHE A 117 -12.32 47.70 21.43
N GLN A 118 -13.11 47.64 22.48
CA GLN A 118 -14.49 48.08 22.52
C GLN A 118 -14.68 49.19 23.51
N SER A 119 -15.13 50.37 23.06
CA SER A 119 -15.41 51.55 23.90
C SER A 119 -16.81 51.56 24.55
N THR A 120 -17.58 50.47 24.40
CA THR A 120 -18.92 50.38 25.00
C THR A 120 -18.91 50.68 26.48
N GLY A 121 -19.79 51.60 26.93
CA GLY A 121 -19.89 52.05 28.31
C GLY A 121 -18.86 53.16 28.70
N MET A 122 -17.91 53.49 27.80
CA MET A 122 -16.96 54.57 28.06
C MET A 122 -17.60 55.92 27.81
N VAL A 123 -17.40 56.86 28.75
CA VAL A 123 -17.86 58.25 28.63
C VAL A 123 -16.64 59.14 28.60
N VAL A 124 -16.52 59.91 27.52
CA VAL A 124 -15.46 60.91 27.35
C VAL A 124 -16.08 62.31 27.52
N LYS A 125 -15.55 63.07 28.44
CA LYS A 125 -16.00 64.45 28.77
C LYS A 125 -14.99 65.45 28.28
N ALA A 126 -15.41 66.37 27.44
CA ALA A 126 -14.60 67.51 27.03
C ALA A 126 -14.75 68.67 28.00
N THR A 127 -13.69 69.41 28.22
CA THR A 127 -13.66 70.69 28.95
C THR A 127 -13.15 71.76 28.00
N TYR A 128 -13.83 72.90 28.02
CA TYR A 128 -13.54 74.05 27.19
C TYR A 128 -12.90 75.19 27.98
N SER A 129 -12.45 76.24 27.29
CA SER A 129 -11.75 77.37 27.85
C SER A 129 -12.61 78.25 28.75
N ASP A 130 -13.91 78.18 28.59
CA ASP A 130 -14.90 78.88 29.45
C ASP A 130 -15.29 78.07 30.70
N GLY A 131 -14.73 76.88 30.87
CA GLY A 131 -15.10 75.97 31.96
C GLY A 131 -16.31 75.08 31.63
N ALA A 132 -16.96 75.29 30.50
CA ALA A 132 -18.05 74.44 30.08
C ALA A 132 -17.57 73.00 29.84
N THR A 133 -18.45 72.04 30.04
CA THR A 133 -18.13 70.61 29.84
C THR A 133 -19.24 69.91 29.04
N ALA A 134 -18.88 68.98 28.19
CA ALA A 134 -19.87 68.16 27.43
C ALA A 134 -19.37 66.73 27.27
N ASN A 135 -20.27 65.75 27.27
CA ASN A 135 -19.92 64.39 26.82
C ASN A 135 -19.79 64.40 25.31
N VAL A 136 -18.67 63.86 24.82
CA VAL A 136 -18.35 63.86 23.38
C VAL A 136 -18.42 62.47 22.82
N THR A 137 -18.84 62.40 21.54
CA THR A 137 -18.84 61.20 20.71
C THR A 137 -17.91 61.42 19.51
N GLY A 138 -17.59 60.38 18.74
CA GLY A 138 -16.72 60.50 17.58
C GLY A 138 -15.21 60.55 17.91
N TYR A 139 -14.84 60.24 19.13
CA TYR A 139 -13.43 60.06 19.49
C TYR A 139 -12.87 58.76 18.90
N SER A 140 -11.60 58.70 18.62
CA SER A 140 -10.87 57.52 18.20
C SER A 140 -10.12 56.89 19.37
N CYS A 141 -9.91 55.56 19.29
CA CYS A 141 -9.15 54.78 20.26
C CYS A 141 -7.99 54.07 19.57
N SER A 142 -6.78 54.18 20.13
CA SER A 142 -5.59 53.55 19.58
C SER A 142 -4.76 52.87 20.70
N PRO A 143 -4.32 51.61 20.48
CA PRO A 143 -4.56 50.76 19.30
C PRO A 143 -6.00 50.24 19.26
N ALA A 144 -6.53 50.06 18.03
CA ALA A 144 -7.86 49.47 17.80
C ALA A 144 -7.84 47.93 17.95
N THR A 145 -6.70 47.27 17.60
CA THR A 145 -6.46 45.83 17.78
C THR A 145 -5.40 45.61 18.85
N LEU A 146 -5.66 44.70 19.77
CA LEU A 146 -4.85 44.46 20.96
C LEU A 146 -3.82 43.37 20.71
N ASN A 147 -2.66 43.74 20.17
CA ASN A 147 -1.62 42.83 19.70
C ASN A 147 -0.41 42.70 20.67
N THR A 148 -0.62 43.01 21.94
CA THR A 148 0.42 42.87 22.99
C THR A 148 -0.21 42.29 24.23
N VAL A 149 0.30 41.17 24.70
CA VAL A 149 -0.14 40.51 25.94
C VAL A 149 0.34 41.32 27.15
N GLY A 150 -0.49 41.43 28.17
CA GLY A 150 -0.26 42.19 29.38
C GLY A 150 -1.16 43.41 29.47
N THR A 151 -0.75 44.43 30.31
CA THR A 151 -1.50 45.68 30.41
C THR A 151 -1.19 46.53 29.17
N GLN A 152 -2.23 46.91 28.46
CA GLN A 152 -2.13 47.73 27.26
C GLN A 152 -2.84 49.06 27.46
N THR A 153 -2.16 50.17 27.21
CA THR A 153 -2.72 51.52 27.27
C THR A 153 -3.46 51.81 25.97
N ILE A 154 -4.68 52.31 26.10
CA ILE A 154 -5.52 52.81 25.02
C ILE A 154 -5.51 54.32 25.09
N THR A 155 -5.06 54.95 24.04
CA THR A 155 -5.14 56.42 23.87
C THR A 155 -6.44 56.77 23.19
N VAL A 156 -7.27 57.52 23.85
CA VAL A 156 -8.51 58.10 23.34
C VAL A 156 -8.16 59.50 22.82
N SER A 157 -8.51 59.79 21.58
CA SER A 157 -8.23 61.07 20.92
C SER A 157 -9.53 61.70 20.45
N TYR A 158 -9.78 62.94 20.84
CA TYR A 158 -10.92 63.73 20.34
C TYR A 158 -10.40 65.03 19.74
N THR A 159 -10.87 65.33 18.55
CA THR A 159 -10.50 66.53 17.80
C THR A 159 -11.70 67.35 17.51
N GLU A 160 -11.65 68.64 17.90
CA GLU A 160 -12.64 69.63 17.61
C GLU A 160 -11.97 70.92 17.10
N ARG A 161 -12.39 71.40 15.94
CA ARG A 161 -11.87 72.61 15.32
C ARG A 161 -10.34 72.67 15.28
N ASN A 162 -9.69 71.59 14.77
CA ASN A 162 -8.24 71.42 14.67
C ASN A 162 -7.48 71.37 16.02
N VAL A 163 -8.21 71.28 17.14
CA VAL A 163 -7.57 71.05 18.44
C VAL A 163 -7.80 69.63 18.87
N THR A 164 -6.72 68.84 18.99
CA THR A 164 -6.77 67.49 19.47
C THR A 164 -6.36 67.43 20.95
N LYS A 165 -7.11 66.69 21.71
CA LYS A 165 -6.80 66.33 23.11
C LYS A 165 -6.86 64.83 23.26
N THR A 166 -6.07 64.29 24.18
CA THR A 166 -5.99 62.86 24.46
C THR A 166 -6.22 62.57 25.93
N ALA A 167 -6.76 61.40 26.18
CA ALA A 167 -6.87 60.77 27.50
C ALA A 167 -6.53 59.29 27.36
N THR A 168 -6.11 58.62 28.42
CA THR A 168 -5.72 57.22 28.36
C THR A 168 -6.53 56.40 29.33
N THR A 169 -6.75 55.15 28.93
CA THR A 169 -7.24 54.05 29.79
C THR A 169 -6.37 52.84 29.57
N SER A 170 -6.43 51.85 30.44
CA SER A 170 -5.71 50.60 30.31
C SER A 170 -6.67 49.41 30.34
N VAL A 171 -6.27 48.37 29.58
CA VAL A 171 -6.98 47.07 29.54
C VAL A 171 -5.94 45.96 29.74
N THR A 172 -6.43 44.80 30.18
CA THR A 172 -5.61 43.59 30.29
C THR A 172 -5.84 42.72 29.06
N VAL A 173 -4.76 42.34 28.40
CA VAL A 173 -4.79 41.42 27.24
C VAL A 173 -4.16 40.10 27.67
N ASN A 174 -4.99 39.07 27.70
CA ASN A 174 -4.54 37.69 27.97
C ASN A 174 -3.99 37.01 26.71
N ARG A 175 -3.17 35.97 26.90
CA ARG A 175 -2.80 35.08 25.81
C ARG A 175 -4.05 34.44 25.20
N LYS A 176 -4.06 34.34 23.88
CA LYS A 176 -5.16 33.70 23.17
C LYS A 176 -5.14 32.20 23.41
N THR A 177 -6.30 31.64 23.70
CA THR A 177 -6.43 30.21 24.06
C THR A 177 -6.45 29.32 22.83
N ILE A 178 -5.60 28.27 22.81
CA ILE A 178 -5.61 27.16 21.86
C ILE A 178 -6.43 26.04 22.50
N SER A 179 -7.61 25.75 21.93
CA SER A 179 -8.58 24.81 22.51
C SER A 179 -8.17 23.35 22.33
N THR A 180 -7.46 23.01 21.25
CA THR A 180 -7.19 21.63 20.86
C THR A 180 -5.70 21.42 20.60
N VAL A 181 -5.14 20.37 21.22
CA VAL A 181 -3.77 19.92 20.94
C VAL A 181 -3.75 19.27 19.55
N PRO A 182 -2.72 19.54 18.72
CA PRO A 182 -2.60 18.89 17.41
C PRO A 182 -2.59 17.37 17.51
N SER A 183 -3.05 16.70 16.44
CA SER A 183 -3.01 15.25 16.29
C SER A 183 -2.59 14.89 14.88
N GLN A 184 -1.98 13.71 14.69
CA GLN A 184 -1.65 13.21 13.34
C GLN A 184 -2.90 13.15 12.47
N SER A 185 -2.81 13.69 11.26
CA SER A 185 -3.83 13.60 10.23
C SER A 185 -3.49 12.46 9.27
N GLY A 186 -4.42 11.48 9.17
CA GLY A 186 -4.22 10.32 8.32
C GLY A 186 -3.22 9.30 8.87
N SER A 187 -3.06 8.20 8.16
CA SER A 187 -2.10 7.14 8.47
C SER A 187 -0.92 7.18 7.50
N LEU A 188 0.27 6.94 8.00
CA LEU A 188 1.46 6.72 7.20
C LEU A 188 1.78 5.23 7.18
N THR A 189 2.25 4.72 6.04
CA THR A 189 2.72 3.35 5.87
C THR A 189 4.13 3.38 5.34
N TYR A 190 4.99 2.51 5.85
CA TYR A 190 6.38 2.41 5.43
C TYR A 190 6.53 2.31 3.90
N ASN A 191 7.38 3.15 3.33
CA ASN A 191 7.66 3.21 1.89
C ASN A 191 9.15 3.27 1.54
N GLY A 192 10.02 3.11 2.53
CA GLY A 192 11.47 3.18 2.37
C GLY A 192 12.08 4.58 2.45
N GLY A 193 11.28 5.63 2.33
CA GLY A 193 11.70 7.02 2.41
C GLY A 193 11.39 7.67 3.75
N SER A 194 12.00 8.85 4.01
CA SER A 194 11.63 9.68 5.14
C SER A 194 10.24 10.27 4.95
N GLN A 195 9.38 10.15 5.95
CA GLN A 195 8.00 10.62 5.97
C GLN A 195 7.77 11.56 7.15
N SER A 196 6.96 12.56 6.95
CA SER A 196 6.51 13.49 8.00
C SER A 196 4.99 13.47 8.05
N PRO A 197 4.39 13.43 9.25
CA PRO A 197 2.94 13.50 9.38
C PRO A 197 2.42 14.89 9.05
N THR A 198 1.21 14.95 8.55
CA THR A 198 0.40 16.16 8.58
C THR A 198 -0.36 16.22 9.91
N TRP A 199 -0.76 17.43 10.32
CA TRP A 199 -1.33 17.64 11.63
C TRP A 199 -2.69 18.32 11.55
N ASN A 200 -3.68 17.75 12.22
CA ASN A 200 -4.93 18.43 12.51
C ASN A 200 -4.70 19.47 13.61
N ASN A 201 -5.41 20.61 13.55
CA ASN A 201 -5.38 21.70 14.53
C ASN A 201 -3.98 22.33 14.74
N TYR A 202 -3.08 22.25 13.76
CA TYR A 202 -1.78 22.87 13.80
C TYR A 202 -1.75 24.13 12.95
N SER A 203 -1.30 25.22 13.56
CA SER A 203 -1.06 26.49 12.88
C SER A 203 0.32 27.03 13.26
N THR A 204 1.14 27.33 12.26
CA THR A 204 2.46 27.93 12.43
C THR A 204 2.40 29.34 13.02
N THR A 205 1.26 30.02 12.98
CA THR A 205 1.06 31.33 13.63
C THR A 205 0.90 31.19 15.14
N GLN A 206 0.39 30.07 15.63
CA GLN A 206 0.02 29.83 17.03
C GLN A 206 1.04 28.96 17.77
N LEU A 207 1.62 27.98 17.08
CA LEU A 207 2.45 26.94 17.65
C LEU A 207 3.81 26.85 16.96
N THR A 208 4.82 26.45 17.71
CA THR A 208 6.06 25.89 17.18
C THR A 208 6.04 24.39 17.33
N ILE A 209 6.53 23.68 16.31
CA ILE A 209 6.70 22.22 16.32
C ILE A 209 8.16 21.87 16.58
N GLY A 210 8.40 20.83 17.37
CA GLY A 210 9.71 20.27 17.68
C GLY A 210 9.63 18.77 17.92
N GLY A 211 10.65 18.20 18.53
CA GLY A 211 10.76 16.76 18.73
C GLY A 211 11.07 16.02 17.43
N THR A 212 10.61 14.78 17.30
CA THR A 212 10.81 13.99 16.08
C THR A 212 9.66 14.26 15.10
N THR A 213 9.94 15.05 14.07
CA THR A 213 8.94 15.51 13.09
C THR A 213 8.98 14.72 11.77
N SER A 214 9.94 13.80 11.61
CA SER A 214 10.05 12.89 10.48
C SER A 214 10.60 11.54 10.94
N GLY A 215 10.30 10.48 10.18
CA GLY A 215 10.80 9.13 10.42
C GLY A 215 10.87 8.34 9.13
N THR A 216 11.71 7.32 9.09
CA THR A 216 11.86 6.43 7.93
C THR A 216 11.26 5.06 8.20
N ASN A 217 11.50 4.50 9.39
CA ASN A 217 11.05 3.15 9.74
C ASN A 217 9.61 3.13 10.26
N ALA A 218 8.96 2.01 10.16
CA ALA A 218 7.68 1.78 10.86
C ALA A 218 7.92 1.82 12.37
N GLY A 219 7.06 2.54 13.08
CA GLY A 219 7.20 2.73 14.53
C GLY A 219 6.44 3.94 15.04
N SER A 220 6.59 4.18 16.32
CA SER A 220 6.00 5.31 17.02
C SER A 220 7.05 6.40 17.26
N TYR A 221 6.66 7.64 17.05
CA TYR A 221 7.49 8.83 17.17
C TYR A 221 6.78 9.87 18.02
N THR A 222 7.51 10.86 18.51
CA THR A 222 6.94 11.92 19.35
C THR A 222 7.34 13.29 18.81
N ALA A 223 6.36 14.08 18.41
CA ALA A 223 6.50 15.51 18.16
C ALA A 223 6.10 16.30 19.39
N THR A 224 6.59 17.53 19.49
CA THR A 224 6.21 18.45 20.56
C THR A 224 5.63 19.73 19.97
N PHE A 225 4.60 20.27 20.60
CA PHE A 225 3.97 21.53 20.19
C PHE A 225 4.01 22.51 21.34
N THR A 226 4.58 23.68 21.08
CA THR A 226 4.72 24.74 22.07
C THR A 226 3.98 26.00 21.64
N PRO A 227 3.06 26.56 22.45
CA PRO A 227 2.43 27.83 22.16
C PRO A 227 3.47 28.95 22.00
N LYS A 228 3.29 29.78 20.97
CA LYS A 228 4.08 31.03 20.85
C LYS A 228 3.70 32.00 21.96
N SER A 229 4.50 33.03 22.19
CA SER A 229 4.43 33.95 23.33
C SER A 229 3.03 34.54 23.56
N ASN A 230 2.23 34.71 22.51
CA ASN A 230 0.91 35.32 22.60
C ASN A 230 -0.23 34.30 22.78
N TYR A 231 0.09 33.01 22.92
CA TYR A 231 -0.86 31.92 23.00
C TYR A 231 -0.64 31.07 24.24
N ARG A 232 -1.67 30.35 24.65
CA ARG A 232 -1.65 29.36 25.74
C ARG A 232 -2.58 28.19 25.41
N TRP A 233 -2.35 27.07 26.05
CA TRP A 233 -3.30 25.97 26.01
C TRP A 233 -4.58 26.25 26.78
N ALA A 234 -5.63 25.46 26.56
CA ALA A 234 -6.89 25.58 27.29
C ALA A 234 -6.76 25.38 28.80
N ASP A 235 -5.75 24.63 29.25
CA ASP A 235 -5.42 24.46 30.67
C ASP A 235 -4.64 25.65 31.26
N GLY A 236 -4.42 26.69 30.49
CA GLY A 236 -3.68 27.91 30.91
C GLY A 236 -2.15 27.80 30.79
N THR A 237 -1.61 26.62 30.48
CA THR A 237 -0.16 26.42 30.37
C THR A 237 0.40 26.90 29.02
N THR A 238 1.70 27.16 29.00
CA THR A 238 2.48 27.54 27.80
C THR A 238 3.60 26.56 27.49
N THR A 239 3.70 25.49 28.28
CA THR A 239 4.71 24.42 28.11
C THR A 239 4.44 23.57 26.90
N ALA A 240 5.49 22.95 26.36
CA ALA A 240 5.38 22.01 25.25
C ALA A 240 4.51 20.81 25.62
N LYS A 241 3.63 20.41 24.73
CA LYS A 241 2.87 19.14 24.81
C LYS A 241 3.41 18.16 23.80
N SER A 242 3.65 16.92 24.27
CA SER A 242 4.08 15.79 23.43
C SER A 242 2.90 15.14 22.77
N VAL A 243 3.04 14.82 21.49
CA VAL A 243 2.02 14.16 20.67
C VAL A 243 2.68 13.01 19.93
N SER A 244 2.17 11.80 20.14
CA SER A 244 2.63 10.62 19.42
C SER A 244 2.08 10.61 18.01
N TRP A 245 2.91 10.15 17.06
CA TRP A 245 2.54 9.87 15.70
C TRP A 245 3.24 8.59 15.24
N SER A 246 2.79 7.96 14.15
CA SER A 246 3.32 6.67 13.76
C SER A 246 3.38 6.47 12.24
N ILE A 247 4.31 5.60 11.84
CA ILE A 247 4.37 4.99 10.52
C ILE A 247 4.02 3.51 10.71
N GLY A 248 2.96 3.03 10.07
CA GLY A 248 2.57 1.62 10.09
C GLY A 248 3.50 0.77 9.22
N LYS A 249 3.53 -0.54 9.48
CA LYS A 249 4.26 -1.49 8.65
C LYS A 249 3.61 -1.64 7.27
N ALA A 250 4.44 -1.78 6.23
CA ALA A 250 4.00 -2.19 4.90
C ALA A 250 3.65 -3.68 4.86
N ALA A 251 2.85 -4.10 3.90
CA ALA A 251 2.56 -5.52 3.69
C ALA A 251 3.80 -6.25 3.16
N GLY A 252 4.20 -7.33 3.82
CA GLY A 252 5.22 -8.23 3.31
C GLY A 252 4.68 -9.12 2.18
N SER A 253 5.57 -9.61 1.31
CA SER A 253 5.25 -10.58 0.26
C SER A 253 6.18 -11.78 0.31
N LEU A 254 5.69 -12.94 -0.16
CA LEU A 254 6.46 -14.18 -0.24
C LEU A 254 6.04 -14.98 -1.47
N SER A 255 7.00 -15.34 -2.30
CA SER A 255 6.88 -16.35 -3.35
C SER A 255 8.07 -17.30 -3.30
N ILE A 256 7.86 -18.51 -3.78
CA ILE A 256 8.88 -19.56 -3.82
C ILE A 256 8.92 -20.24 -5.19
N SER A 257 10.07 -20.71 -5.58
CA SER A 257 10.25 -21.52 -6.78
C SER A 257 11.36 -22.55 -6.56
N PRO A 258 11.12 -23.83 -6.89
CA PRO A 258 9.88 -24.46 -7.34
C PRO A 258 8.86 -24.67 -6.19
N THR A 259 7.59 -24.99 -6.55
CA THR A 259 6.54 -25.37 -5.60
C THR A 259 6.40 -26.88 -5.43
N SER A 260 7.13 -27.66 -6.23
CA SER A 260 7.28 -29.11 -6.08
C SER A 260 8.64 -29.56 -6.60
N MET A 261 9.18 -30.66 -6.07
CA MET A 261 10.42 -31.27 -6.53
C MET A 261 10.50 -32.75 -6.20
N THR A 262 11.29 -33.48 -7.01
CA THR A 262 11.68 -34.85 -6.71
C THR A 262 13.18 -34.90 -6.41
N LEU A 263 13.55 -35.63 -5.39
CA LEU A 263 14.92 -35.96 -5.02
C LEU A 263 15.11 -37.46 -5.28
N ASP A 264 16.18 -37.81 -5.96
CA ASP A 264 16.50 -39.16 -6.36
C ASP A 264 17.94 -39.53 -5.98
N THR A 265 18.39 -40.74 -6.34
CA THR A 265 19.70 -41.24 -6.05
C THR A 265 20.81 -40.35 -6.63
N THR A 266 20.58 -39.71 -7.77
CA THR A 266 21.54 -38.82 -8.44
C THR A 266 21.47 -37.39 -7.91
N THR A 267 20.29 -36.95 -7.54
CA THR A 267 20.04 -35.57 -7.06
C THR A 267 19.46 -35.61 -5.65
N LYS A 268 20.33 -35.85 -4.68
CA LYS A 268 19.91 -35.98 -3.25
C LYS A 268 19.52 -34.66 -2.58
N SER A 269 19.84 -33.53 -3.19
CA SER A 269 19.54 -32.21 -2.65
C SER A 269 19.21 -31.23 -3.76
N LYS A 270 18.19 -30.39 -3.54
CA LYS A 270 17.77 -29.30 -4.43
C LYS A 270 17.43 -28.07 -3.61
N THR A 271 17.37 -26.91 -4.26
CA THR A 271 17.08 -25.63 -3.61
C THR A 271 15.73 -25.08 -4.00
N ILE A 272 15.11 -24.35 -3.06
CA ILE A 272 13.97 -23.49 -3.28
C ILE A 272 14.47 -22.06 -3.16
N THR A 273 14.25 -21.26 -4.20
CA THR A 273 14.53 -19.83 -4.17
C THR A 273 13.33 -19.12 -3.55
N VAL A 274 13.61 -18.26 -2.57
CA VAL A 274 12.63 -17.41 -1.88
C VAL A 274 12.74 -16.00 -2.43
N THR A 275 11.65 -15.48 -2.98
CA THR A 275 11.52 -14.07 -3.37
C THR A 275 10.55 -13.40 -2.42
N ARG A 276 10.97 -12.28 -1.82
CA ARG A 276 10.17 -11.57 -0.81
C ARG A 276 10.36 -10.07 -0.85
N SER A 277 9.35 -9.35 -0.39
CA SER A 277 9.52 -8.03 0.21
C SER A 277 9.30 -8.14 1.72
N GLY A 278 10.25 -7.63 2.48
CA GLY A 278 10.22 -7.71 3.95
C GLY A 278 11.61 -7.88 4.55
N ASP A 279 11.74 -7.44 5.78
CA ASP A 279 12.99 -7.39 6.56
C ASP A 279 13.03 -8.44 7.70
N GLY A 280 12.00 -9.30 7.80
CA GLY A 280 11.95 -10.39 8.77
C GLY A 280 12.79 -11.60 8.36
N THR A 281 13.02 -12.54 9.27
CA THR A 281 13.77 -13.77 9.04
C THR A 281 12.98 -14.79 8.25
N ILE A 282 13.66 -15.52 7.33
CA ILE A 282 13.09 -16.68 6.64
C ILE A 282 13.27 -17.90 7.53
N SER A 283 12.24 -18.73 7.62
CA SER A 283 12.27 -20.05 8.21
C SER A 283 11.66 -21.09 7.27
N ALA A 284 12.14 -22.33 7.36
CA ALA A 284 11.60 -23.45 6.62
C ALA A 284 11.49 -24.67 7.54
N VAL A 285 10.38 -25.39 7.41
CA VAL A 285 10.07 -26.59 8.22
C VAL A 285 9.66 -27.71 7.28
N SER A 286 10.21 -28.89 7.47
CA SER A 286 9.76 -30.13 6.82
C SER A 286 8.66 -30.77 7.64
N GLY A 287 7.52 -31.10 7.00
CA GLY A 287 6.44 -31.86 7.59
C GLY A 287 6.77 -33.34 7.78
N ASN A 288 7.86 -33.84 7.16
CA ASN A 288 8.37 -35.20 7.33
C ASN A 288 9.89 -35.21 7.27
N THR A 289 10.54 -35.09 8.42
CA THR A 289 12.01 -35.06 8.53
C THR A 289 12.68 -36.41 8.31
N ALA A 290 11.93 -37.53 8.34
CA ALA A 290 12.41 -38.83 7.95
C ALA A 290 12.62 -38.94 6.44
N ALA A 291 11.76 -38.31 5.63
CA ALA A 291 11.87 -38.29 4.18
C ALA A 291 12.84 -37.19 3.71
N ALA A 292 12.68 -35.95 4.17
CA ALA A 292 13.50 -34.83 3.75
C ALA A 292 13.75 -33.84 4.89
N THR A 293 14.94 -33.24 4.92
CA THR A 293 15.32 -32.17 5.84
C THR A 293 15.59 -30.87 5.07
N VAL A 294 15.54 -29.73 5.79
CA VAL A 294 15.76 -28.42 5.21
C VAL A 294 16.80 -27.62 5.98
N SER A 295 17.50 -26.75 5.27
CA SER A 295 18.33 -25.70 5.84
C SER A 295 18.10 -24.39 5.07
N VAL A 296 18.25 -23.25 5.76
CA VAL A 296 18.00 -21.91 5.21
C VAL A 296 19.31 -21.13 5.22
N SER A 297 19.67 -20.55 4.07
CA SER A 297 20.78 -19.64 3.93
C SER A 297 20.38 -18.46 3.04
N GLY A 298 20.30 -17.27 3.62
CA GLY A 298 19.81 -16.07 2.90
C GLY A 298 18.40 -16.31 2.33
N ASN A 299 18.25 -16.15 1.04
CA ASN A 299 16.98 -16.37 0.31
C ASN A 299 16.90 -17.77 -0.33
N THR A 300 17.71 -18.72 0.12
CA THR A 300 17.73 -20.08 -0.42
C THR A 300 17.39 -21.07 0.68
N VAL A 301 16.44 -21.95 0.40
CA VAL A 301 16.12 -23.12 1.23
C VAL A 301 16.66 -24.36 0.54
N THR A 302 17.62 -25.03 1.14
CA THR A 302 18.14 -26.30 0.65
C THR A 302 17.33 -27.45 1.23
N VAL A 303 16.79 -28.29 0.38
CA VAL A 303 16.05 -29.51 0.74
C VAL A 303 16.94 -30.71 0.47
N THR A 304 17.16 -31.56 1.47
CA THR A 304 17.97 -32.77 1.37
C THR A 304 17.12 -33.99 1.68
N GLY A 305 17.04 -34.92 0.72
CA GLY A 305 16.36 -36.22 0.89
C GLY A 305 17.14 -37.14 1.81
N LYS A 306 16.43 -37.90 2.65
CA LYS A 306 17.00 -38.90 3.58
C LYS A 306 16.54 -40.31 3.28
N ALA A 307 15.26 -40.50 3.05
CA ALA A 307 14.67 -41.79 2.75
C ALA A 307 13.47 -41.61 1.81
N ASN A 308 13.09 -42.69 1.12
CA ASN A 308 11.90 -42.69 0.26
C ASN A 308 10.67 -42.22 1.03
N GLY A 309 9.86 -41.40 0.40
CA GLY A 309 8.67 -40.83 0.98
C GLY A 309 8.37 -39.42 0.46
N SER A 310 7.37 -38.79 1.02
CA SER A 310 6.99 -37.43 0.69
C SER A 310 7.10 -36.51 1.91
N ALA A 311 7.39 -35.25 1.66
CA ALA A 311 7.42 -34.18 2.65
C ALA A 311 6.81 -32.91 2.07
N THR A 312 6.10 -32.14 2.89
CA THR A 312 5.70 -30.78 2.55
C THR A 312 6.63 -29.82 3.28
N ILE A 313 7.37 -29.02 2.52
CA ILE A 313 8.23 -27.98 3.09
C ILE A 313 7.42 -26.69 3.20
N THR A 314 7.25 -26.19 4.41
CA THR A 314 6.57 -24.92 4.69
C THR A 314 7.61 -23.83 4.89
N ILE A 315 7.55 -22.77 4.10
CA ILE A 315 8.43 -21.61 4.16
C ILE A 315 7.63 -20.41 4.68
N SER A 316 8.18 -19.71 5.67
CA SER A 316 7.58 -18.55 6.31
C SER A 316 8.59 -17.41 6.40
N VAL A 317 8.08 -16.18 6.43
CA VAL A 317 8.86 -14.97 6.72
C VAL A 317 8.24 -14.30 7.93
N ALA A 318 9.02 -14.07 8.97
CA ALA A 318 8.56 -13.38 10.17
C ALA A 318 8.24 -11.90 9.86
N ALA A 319 7.43 -11.26 10.71
CA ALA A 319 7.31 -9.82 10.68
C ALA A 319 8.66 -9.18 11.02
N GLY A 320 9.08 -8.22 10.23
CA GLY A 320 10.26 -7.41 10.50
C GLY A 320 9.93 -6.08 11.18
N THR A 321 10.87 -5.17 11.16
CA THR A 321 10.67 -3.79 11.66
C THR A 321 9.65 -3.06 10.80
N ASN A 322 9.80 -3.15 9.48
CA ASN A 322 9.08 -2.32 8.50
C ASN A 322 7.97 -3.04 7.76
N TYR A 323 7.90 -4.37 7.83
CA TYR A 323 6.93 -5.17 7.10
C TYR A 323 6.18 -6.13 8.02
N THR A 324 4.91 -6.37 7.69
CA THR A 324 4.12 -7.45 8.30
C THR A 324 4.53 -8.80 7.74
N ALA A 325 4.30 -9.89 8.49
CA ALA A 325 4.53 -11.24 8.00
C ALA A 325 3.56 -11.55 6.83
N PRO A 326 4.07 -12.03 5.68
CA PRO A 326 3.22 -12.56 4.62
C PRO A 326 2.68 -13.95 4.97
N ALA A 327 1.69 -14.43 4.21
CA ALA A 327 1.24 -15.83 4.30
C ALA A 327 2.37 -16.79 3.89
N SER A 328 2.52 -17.90 4.61
CA SER A 328 3.48 -18.96 4.30
C SER A 328 3.21 -19.61 2.94
N LYS A 329 4.24 -20.22 2.36
CA LYS A 329 4.18 -20.99 1.11
C LYS A 329 4.70 -22.39 1.32
N THR A 330 4.23 -23.34 0.49
CA THR A 330 4.61 -24.74 0.60
C THR A 330 5.21 -25.27 -0.70
N CYS A 331 6.21 -26.17 -0.56
CA CYS A 331 6.78 -26.96 -1.65
C CYS A 331 6.55 -28.44 -1.36
N ALA A 332 5.95 -29.16 -2.32
CA ALA A 332 5.81 -30.61 -2.24
C ALA A 332 7.12 -31.29 -2.64
N VAL A 333 7.58 -32.23 -1.83
CA VAL A 333 8.83 -32.96 -2.07
C VAL A 333 8.53 -34.46 -2.08
N THR A 334 9.00 -35.14 -3.14
CA THR A 334 9.02 -36.61 -3.22
C THR A 334 10.48 -37.06 -3.20
N VAL A 335 10.81 -38.00 -2.34
CA VAL A 335 12.14 -38.64 -2.27
C VAL A 335 11.99 -40.08 -2.75
N SER A 336 12.75 -40.45 -3.78
CA SER A 336 12.73 -41.79 -4.37
C SER A 336 14.16 -42.23 -4.69
N PHE A 337 14.80 -42.84 -3.72
CA PHE A 337 16.16 -43.37 -3.85
C PHE A 337 16.12 -44.83 -4.35
N LEU A 338 16.79 -45.08 -5.46
CA LEU A 338 16.95 -46.43 -6.00
C LEU A 338 18.10 -47.15 -5.27
N LYS A 339 17.89 -48.42 -4.94
CA LYS A 339 18.88 -49.31 -4.38
C LYS A 339 19.49 -50.15 -5.48
N ASP A 340 20.79 -50.49 -5.34
CA ASP A 340 21.52 -51.29 -6.30
C ASP A 340 20.94 -52.70 -6.48
N ASN A 341 20.46 -53.33 -5.38
CA ASN A 341 19.72 -54.56 -5.48
C ASN A 341 18.28 -54.30 -5.97
N PHE A 342 17.92 -54.88 -7.09
CA PHE A 342 16.62 -54.73 -7.71
C PHE A 342 15.44 -55.09 -6.76
N ALA A 343 15.57 -56.20 -6.03
CA ALA A 343 14.52 -56.71 -5.18
C ALA A 343 14.18 -55.78 -4.01
N ASP A 344 15.13 -54.95 -3.56
CA ASP A 344 14.97 -54.06 -2.41
C ASP A 344 14.20 -52.74 -2.72
N ASN A 345 13.89 -52.48 -4.01
CA ASN A 345 13.13 -51.32 -4.42
C ASN A 345 11.64 -51.65 -4.42
N ASP A 346 10.79 -50.66 -4.07
CA ASP A 346 9.35 -50.78 -4.28
C ASP A 346 8.99 -50.68 -5.77
N TRP A 347 7.80 -51.17 -6.15
CA TRP A 347 7.36 -51.14 -7.55
C TRP A 347 7.20 -49.72 -8.07
N ALA A 348 6.77 -48.76 -7.22
CA ALA A 348 6.63 -47.36 -7.61
C ALA A 348 7.99 -46.76 -8.02
N SER A 349 9.05 -47.03 -7.26
CA SER A 349 10.43 -46.61 -7.60
C SER A 349 10.94 -47.26 -8.88
N ILE A 350 10.67 -48.54 -9.10
CA ILE A 350 11.03 -49.28 -10.33
C ILE A 350 10.31 -48.67 -11.54
N ILE A 351 9.01 -48.42 -11.42
CA ILE A 351 8.18 -47.79 -12.46
C ILE A 351 8.76 -46.41 -12.81
N ALA A 352 9.04 -45.57 -11.78
CA ALA A 352 9.60 -44.23 -12.00
C ALA A 352 10.97 -44.28 -12.70
N ALA A 353 11.83 -45.26 -12.32
CA ALA A 353 13.13 -45.47 -12.97
C ALA A 353 12.98 -45.85 -14.46
N CYS A 354 12.07 -46.77 -14.75
CA CYS A 354 11.80 -47.18 -16.13
C CYS A 354 11.21 -46.02 -16.96
N HIS A 355 10.23 -45.29 -16.41
CA HIS A 355 9.60 -44.15 -17.10
C HIS A 355 10.57 -43.00 -17.37
N SER A 356 11.56 -42.77 -16.49
CA SER A 356 12.58 -41.74 -16.67
C SER A 356 13.78 -42.21 -17.50
N GLY A 357 13.87 -43.50 -17.82
CA GLY A 357 15.06 -44.10 -18.46
C GLY A 357 16.28 -44.17 -17.55
N SER A 358 16.12 -43.92 -16.23
CA SER A 358 17.24 -43.84 -15.25
C SER A 358 17.36 -45.13 -14.43
N VAL A 359 17.38 -46.27 -15.11
CA VAL A 359 17.50 -47.59 -14.47
C VAL A 359 18.96 -47.84 -14.05
N PRO A 360 19.20 -48.24 -12.77
CA PRO A 360 20.56 -48.59 -12.30
C PRO A 360 21.22 -49.66 -13.18
N SER A 361 22.51 -49.51 -13.41
CA SER A 361 23.31 -50.51 -14.18
C SER A 361 23.35 -51.85 -13.49
N THR A 362 23.21 -51.86 -12.15
CA THR A 362 23.18 -53.07 -11.30
C THR A 362 21.91 -53.91 -11.48
N TRP A 363 20.84 -53.34 -12.05
CA TRP A 363 19.63 -54.10 -12.39
C TRP A 363 19.85 -54.82 -13.72
N VAL A 364 20.23 -56.08 -13.62
CA VAL A 364 20.63 -56.91 -14.77
C VAL A 364 19.57 -57.97 -15.07
N VAL A 365 19.63 -58.49 -16.30
CA VAL A 365 18.80 -59.64 -16.71
C VAL A 365 19.03 -60.81 -15.73
N GLY A 366 17.91 -61.42 -15.28
CA GLY A 366 17.92 -62.46 -14.27
C GLY A 366 17.69 -61.97 -12.83
N ASN A 367 17.78 -60.62 -12.56
CA ASN A 367 17.32 -60.14 -11.28
C ASN A 367 15.78 -60.33 -11.17
N SER A 368 15.36 -60.65 -9.97
CA SER A 368 13.95 -60.94 -9.71
C SER A 368 13.43 -60.22 -8.47
N LYS A 369 12.11 -60.02 -8.45
CA LYS A 369 11.39 -59.40 -7.35
C LYS A 369 9.98 -60.01 -7.23
N THR A 370 9.52 -60.08 -6.00
CA THR A 370 8.14 -60.54 -5.69
C THR A 370 7.10 -59.48 -6.03
N MET A 371 6.00 -59.92 -6.65
CA MET A 371 4.80 -59.13 -6.87
C MET A 371 3.58 -59.89 -6.34
N THR A 372 2.71 -59.22 -5.62
CA THR A 372 1.43 -59.80 -5.18
C THR A 372 0.36 -59.54 -6.23
N ILE A 373 -0.28 -60.61 -6.75
CA ILE A 373 -1.39 -60.52 -7.70
C ILE A 373 -2.58 -61.27 -7.07
N ASN A 374 -3.70 -60.61 -6.88
CA ASN A 374 -4.90 -61.19 -6.26
C ASN A 374 -4.58 -61.95 -4.92
N GLY A 375 -3.72 -61.34 -4.06
CA GLY A 375 -3.34 -61.94 -2.77
C GLY A 375 -2.29 -63.04 -2.84
N ALA A 376 -1.94 -63.57 -4.00
CA ALA A 376 -0.89 -64.58 -4.19
C ALA A 376 0.46 -63.91 -4.57
N SER A 377 1.55 -64.50 -4.13
CA SER A 377 2.92 -64.01 -4.36
C SER A 377 3.54 -64.66 -5.60
N TYR A 378 4.01 -63.82 -6.55
CA TYR A 378 4.67 -64.25 -7.77
C TYR A 378 6.06 -63.64 -7.85
N GLN A 379 7.05 -64.41 -8.25
CA GLN A 379 8.35 -63.90 -8.66
C GLN A 379 8.32 -63.37 -10.07
N VAL A 380 8.90 -62.21 -10.30
CA VAL A 380 8.97 -61.52 -11.59
C VAL A 380 10.44 -61.30 -11.92
N ASP A 381 10.86 -61.74 -13.09
CA ASP A 381 12.26 -61.66 -13.56
C ASP A 381 12.41 -60.56 -14.59
N ILE A 382 13.58 -59.87 -14.58
CA ILE A 382 14.03 -59.05 -15.69
C ILE A 382 14.49 -59.99 -16.80
N ILE A 383 13.83 -60.00 -17.95
CA ILE A 383 14.17 -60.87 -19.08
C ILE A 383 14.89 -60.15 -20.23
N GLY A 384 14.80 -58.79 -20.28
CA GLY A 384 15.44 -57.98 -21.32
C GLY A 384 15.69 -56.55 -20.86
N LYS A 385 16.73 -55.96 -21.44
CA LYS A 385 17.02 -54.52 -21.31
C LYS A 385 17.04 -53.87 -22.68
N ASN A 386 16.27 -52.76 -22.82
CA ASN A 386 16.09 -52.03 -24.09
C ASN A 386 15.63 -52.95 -25.25
N HIS A 387 14.92 -54.04 -24.95
CA HIS A 387 14.47 -55.05 -25.91
C HIS A 387 13.21 -54.60 -26.61
N ASP A 388 12.14 -54.40 -25.89
CA ASP A 388 10.81 -54.07 -26.44
C ASP A 388 10.72 -52.60 -26.85
N THR A 389 9.89 -52.34 -27.86
CA THR A 389 9.61 -51.00 -28.35
C THR A 389 8.21 -50.60 -27.88
N TYR A 390 8.10 -49.45 -27.22
CA TYR A 390 6.79 -48.93 -26.83
C TYR A 390 5.90 -48.64 -28.06
N ALA A 391 4.62 -48.80 -27.90
CA ALA A 391 3.65 -48.42 -28.95
C ALA A 391 3.71 -46.91 -29.26
N SER A 392 4.10 -46.10 -28.26
CA SER A 392 4.35 -44.65 -28.40
C SER A 392 5.73 -44.28 -28.96
N GLY A 393 6.59 -45.26 -29.24
CA GLY A 393 7.98 -45.06 -29.68
C GLY A 393 8.99 -45.12 -28.54
N GLY A 394 10.25 -45.40 -28.88
CA GLY A 394 11.32 -45.58 -27.91
C GLY A 394 11.40 -47.02 -27.35
N LYS A 395 12.45 -47.32 -26.63
CA LYS A 395 12.71 -48.63 -26.01
C LYS A 395 12.30 -48.68 -24.57
N ALA A 396 11.67 -49.79 -24.16
CA ALA A 396 11.42 -50.10 -22.76
C ALA A 396 12.77 -50.43 -22.06
N PRO A 397 13.16 -49.70 -20.97
CA PRO A 397 14.44 -49.96 -20.31
C PRO A 397 14.54 -51.38 -19.77
N LEU A 398 13.45 -51.92 -19.25
CA LEU A 398 13.36 -53.29 -18.73
C LEU A 398 12.08 -53.96 -19.24
N THR A 399 12.26 -55.25 -19.58
CA THR A 399 11.14 -56.18 -19.83
C THR A 399 11.10 -57.23 -18.74
N PHE A 400 9.91 -57.43 -18.19
CA PHE A 400 9.66 -58.34 -17.09
C PHE A 400 8.84 -59.55 -17.56
N GLN A 401 9.00 -60.71 -16.91
CA GLN A 401 8.17 -61.89 -17.07
C GLN A 401 7.93 -62.59 -15.75
N LEU A 402 6.78 -63.20 -15.55
CA LEU A 402 6.60 -64.12 -14.42
C LEU A 402 7.63 -65.26 -14.45
N HIS A 403 8.27 -65.51 -13.32
CA HIS A 403 9.27 -66.60 -13.16
C HIS A 403 8.62 -67.95 -13.43
N ASP A 404 7.48 -68.21 -12.81
CA ASP A 404 6.63 -69.36 -12.96
C ASP A 404 5.26 -69.00 -13.53
N CYS A 405 4.37 -69.97 -13.75
CA CYS A 405 3.06 -69.72 -14.29
C CYS A 405 2.14 -69.00 -13.30
N TYR A 406 1.22 -68.20 -13.81
CA TYR A 406 0.13 -67.63 -13.04
C TYR A 406 -0.73 -68.74 -12.43
N GLY A 407 -1.37 -68.49 -11.29
CA GLY A 407 -2.11 -69.46 -10.46
C GLY A 407 -3.31 -70.14 -11.13
N GLU A 408 -3.58 -69.87 -12.39
CA GLU A 408 -4.62 -70.50 -13.18
C GLU A 408 -4.10 -70.85 -14.58
N THR A 409 -4.44 -72.03 -15.07
CA THR A 409 -4.25 -72.38 -16.48
C THR A 409 -5.33 -71.75 -17.35
N LYS A 410 -4.99 -71.34 -18.56
CA LYS A 410 -5.92 -70.73 -19.50
C LYS A 410 -5.71 -71.33 -20.89
N ASN A 411 -6.76 -71.31 -21.73
CA ASN A 411 -6.70 -71.67 -23.14
C ASN A 411 -6.35 -70.44 -23.99
N MET A 412 -5.81 -70.62 -25.17
CA MET A 412 -5.59 -69.55 -26.13
C MET A 412 -6.92 -69.09 -26.75
N ASN A 413 -7.81 -70.03 -27.05
CA ASN A 413 -9.16 -69.84 -27.55
C ASN A 413 -10.11 -70.91 -26.99
N SER A 414 -11.40 -70.63 -26.94
CA SER A 414 -12.42 -71.59 -26.51
C SER A 414 -12.60 -72.77 -27.48
N SER A 415 -12.12 -72.70 -28.73
CA SER A 415 -12.13 -73.72 -29.75
C SER A 415 -10.73 -73.89 -30.35
N ASN A 416 -10.52 -75.03 -31.03
CA ASN A 416 -9.26 -75.35 -31.68
C ASN A 416 -9.09 -74.56 -32.99
N THR A 417 -8.74 -73.26 -32.82
CA THR A 417 -8.43 -72.38 -33.93
C THR A 417 -7.33 -71.38 -33.51
N ASN A 418 -6.39 -71.11 -34.39
CA ASN A 418 -5.42 -70.06 -34.29
C ASN A 418 -5.67 -68.94 -35.36
N SER A 419 -6.85 -68.90 -35.93
CA SER A 419 -7.23 -67.89 -36.90
C SER A 419 -7.19 -66.50 -36.31
N GLY A 420 -6.59 -65.57 -37.02
CA GLY A 420 -6.30 -64.19 -36.50
C GLY A 420 -5.12 -64.11 -35.55
N GLY A 421 -4.47 -65.27 -35.25
CA GLY A 421 -3.28 -65.32 -34.43
C GLY A 421 -3.45 -64.71 -33.04
N TRP A 422 -2.39 -64.12 -32.53
CA TRP A 422 -2.38 -63.41 -31.25
C TRP A 422 -3.37 -62.22 -31.22
N THR A 423 -3.52 -61.55 -32.34
CA THR A 423 -4.40 -60.36 -32.48
C THR A 423 -5.84 -60.63 -32.03
N SER A 424 -6.36 -61.83 -32.33
CA SER A 424 -7.77 -62.18 -32.12
C SER A 424 -8.01 -63.23 -31.03
N CYS A 425 -6.95 -63.79 -30.41
CA CYS A 425 -7.14 -64.86 -29.44
C CYS A 425 -7.71 -64.37 -28.08
N ALA A 426 -8.46 -65.26 -27.42
CA ALA A 426 -9.08 -64.98 -26.13
C ALA A 426 -8.03 -64.75 -25.02
N MET A 427 -6.85 -65.34 -25.10
CA MET A 427 -5.75 -65.08 -24.18
C MET A 427 -5.42 -63.59 -24.12
N ARG A 428 -5.27 -62.94 -25.30
CA ARG A 428 -4.94 -61.52 -25.41
C ARG A 428 -6.14 -60.63 -25.05
N SER A 429 -7.33 -60.94 -25.60
CA SER A 429 -8.48 -60.03 -25.52
C SER A 429 -9.28 -60.14 -24.22
N THR A 430 -9.14 -61.25 -23.48
CA THR A 430 -9.98 -61.56 -22.30
C THR A 430 -9.15 -61.94 -21.07
N HIS A 431 -8.26 -62.96 -21.21
CA HIS A 431 -7.60 -63.52 -20.04
C HIS A 431 -6.53 -62.60 -19.47
N LEU A 432 -5.63 -62.02 -20.27
CA LEU A 432 -4.60 -61.12 -19.80
C LEU A 432 -5.17 -59.79 -19.27
N PRO A 433 -6.17 -59.14 -19.87
CA PRO A 433 -6.83 -57.99 -19.27
C PRO A 433 -7.46 -58.28 -17.91
N ALA A 434 -8.09 -59.46 -17.73
CA ALA A 434 -8.64 -59.86 -16.43
C ALA A 434 -7.54 -60.05 -15.38
N ILE A 435 -6.39 -60.62 -15.75
CA ILE A 435 -5.22 -60.74 -14.85
C ILE A 435 -4.64 -59.36 -14.53
N LEU A 436 -4.51 -58.44 -15.51
CA LEU A 436 -4.04 -57.10 -15.31
C LEU A 436 -4.88 -56.35 -14.26
N ALA A 437 -6.19 -56.51 -14.28
CA ALA A 437 -7.10 -55.90 -13.30
C ALA A 437 -6.90 -56.38 -11.84
N LEU A 438 -6.25 -57.52 -11.65
CA LEU A 438 -5.94 -58.11 -10.37
C LEU A 438 -4.54 -57.74 -9.84
N MET A 439 -3.70 -57.07 -10.63
CA MET A 439 -2.37 -56.61 -10.25
C MET A 439 -2.49 -55.38 -9.32
N PRO A 440 -1.44 -55.00 -8.56
CA PRO A 440 -1.46 -53.77 -7.75
C PRO A 440 -1.76 -52.54 -8.64
N THR A 441 -2.60 -51.64 -8.15
CA THR A 441 -3.05 -50.45 -8.92
C THR A 441 -1.89 -49.61 -9.46
N GLU A 442 -0.82 -49.47 -8.70
CA GLU A 442 0.39 -48.76 -9.11
C GLU A 442 1.05 -49.43 -10.32
N VAL A 443 1.10 -50.77 -10.33
CA VAL A 443 1.68 -51.57 -11.40
C VAL A 443 0.80 -51.48 -12.65
N GLN A 444 -0.55 -51.64 -12.51
CA GLN A 444 -1.50 -51.49 -13.62
C GLN A 444 -1.33 -50.13 -14.32
N ASN A 445 -1.18 -49.03 -13.55
CA ASN A 445 -1.04 -47.67 -14.05
C ASN A 445 0.36 -47.42 -14.64
N GLY A 446 1.37 -48.13 -14.14
CA GLY A 446 2.75 -47.98 -14.58
C GLY A 446 3.06 -48.75 -15.88
N ILE A 447 2.32 -49.85 -16.18
CA ILE A 447 2.58 -50.66 -17.38
C ILE A 447 2.25 -49.85 -18.63
N ARG A 448 3.20 -49.82 -19.57
CA ARG A 448 3.08 -49.22 -20.90
C ARG A 448 2.88 -50.29 -21.96
N GLU A 449 2.14 -49.95 -23.01
CA GLU A 449 1.96 -50.82 -24.18
C GLU A 449 3.23 -50.91 -24.99
N VAL A 450 3.59 -52.12 -25.38
CA VAL A 450 4.72 -52.42 -26.28
C VAL A 450 4.23 -53.12 -27.53
N ASN A 451 4.93 -52.91 -28.64
CA ASN A 451 4.65 -53.53 -29.91
C ASN A 451 5.08 -55.00 -29.89
N LYS A 452 4.19 -55.92 -30.14
CA LYS A 452 4.44 -57.36 -30.26
C LYS A 452 4.14 -57.81 -31.67
N LEU A 453 5.08 -58.60 -32.24
CA LEU A 453 5.01 -59.12 -33.60
C LEU A 453 4.53 -60.56 -33.56
N THR A 454 3.56 -60.94 -34.37
CA THR A 454 3.02 -62.29 -34.37
C THR A 454 2.37 -62.60 -35.72
N SER A 455 2.50 -63.85 -36.18
CA SER A 455 1.82 -64.30 -37.40
C SER A 455 0.31 -64.21 -37.28
N ALA A 456 -0.39 -63.99 -38.40
CA ALA A 456 -1.84 -63.87 -38.44
C ALA A 456 -2.57 -65.18 -38.16
N GLY A 457 -1.84 -66.27 -37.90
CA GLY A 457 -2.43 -67.59 -37.72
C GLY A 457 -2.90 -68.26 -39.06
N SER A 458 -3.55 -69.37 -38.94
CA SER A 458 -4.07 -70.18 -40.12
C SER A 458 -2.96 -70.38 -41.14
N GLN A 459 -1.74 -70.72 -40.69
CA GLN A 459 -0.52 -70.94 -41.49
C GLN A 459 -0.02 -69.73 -42.28
N SER A 460 -0.55 -68.52 -41.99
CA SER A 460 -0.15 -67.29 -42.65
C SER A 460 1.29 -66.88 -42.28
N ALA A 461 1.99 -66.40 -43.28
CA ALA A 461 3.33 -65.76 -43.07
C ALA A 461 3.21 -64.25 -42.78
N THR A 462 2.01 -63.69 -42.86
CA THR A 462 1.79 -62.26 -42.52
C THR A 462 2.05 -62.01 -41.04
N ILE A 463 2.92 -61.06 -40.74
CA ILE A 463 3.23 -60.63 -39.36
C ILE A 463 2.40 -59.40 -39.04
N ASN A 464 1.58 -59.51 -38.01
CA ASN A 464 0.81 -58.42 -37.41
C ASN A 464 1.56 -57.80 -36.27
N THR A 465 1.31 -56.54 -36.03
CA THR A 465 1.78 -55.82 -34.83
C THR A 465 0.61 -55.50 -33.92
N THR A 466 0.72 -55.83 -32.65
CA THR A 466 -0.24 -55.45 -31.60
C THR A 466 0.42 -54.62 -30.54
N ALA A 467 -0.33 -53.65 -29.94
CA ALA A 467 0.09 -52.91 -28.76
C ALA A 467 -0.48 -53.62 -27.54
N ASP A 468 0.39 -54.11 -26.67
CA ASP A 468 0.02 -54.97 -25.53
C ASP A 468 0.62 -54.47 -24.21
N LYS A 469 -0.21 -54.39 -23.18
CA LYS A 469 0.24 -54.16 -21.79
C LYS A 469 0.81 -55.43 -21.18
N LEU A 470 0.05 -56.52 -21.23
CA LEU A 470 0.52 -57.85 -20.89
C LEU A 470 0.60 -58.68 -22.16
N PHE A 471 1.64 -59.49 -22.29
CA PHE A 471 1.82 -60.33 -23.49
C PHE A 471 2.47 -61.68 -23.14
N LEU A 472 2.24 -62.69 -23.95
CA LEU A 472 3.05 -63.90 -23.93
C LEU A 472 4.25 -63.70 -24.87
N LEU A 473 5.32 -64.50 -24.66
CA LEU A 473 6.49 -64.48 -25.50
C LEU A 473 6.22 -65.33 -26.77
N SER A 474 6.85 -64.96 -27.91
CA SER A 474 6.85 -65.78 -29.09
C SER A 474 7.87 -66.92 -29.00
N GLU A 475 7.77 -67.91 -29.86
CA GLU A 475 8.76 -69.02 -29.93
C GLU A 475 10.15 -68.48 -30.12
N ILE A 476 10.38 -67.55 -31.08
CA ILE A 476 11.71 -66.97 -31.33
C ILE A 476 12.21 -66.13 -30.16
N GLU A 477 11.34 -65.42 -29.43
CA GLU A 477 11.72 -64.67 -28.24
C GLU A 477 12.21 -65.58 -27.11
N ILE A 478 11.79 -66.84 -27.07
CA ILE A 478 12.19 -67.82 -26.06
C ILE A 478 13.39 -68.63 -26.55
N PHE A 479 13.34 -69.15 -27.79
CA PHE A 479 14.31 -70.15 -28.26
C PHE A 479 15.40 -69.59 -29.17
N GLY A 480 15.24 -68.35 -29.73
CA GLY A 480 16.17 -67.73 -30.69
C GLY A 480 16.06 -68.29 -32.10
N SER A 481 15.25 -69.29 -32.29
CA SER A 481 14.95 -69.95 -33.56
C SER A 481 13.45 -70.34 -33.62
N VAL A 482 12.97 -70.62 -34.80
CA VAL A 482 11.62 -71.13 -35.04
C VAL A 482 11.66 -72.60 -35.42
N SER A 483 10.86 -73.43 -34.73
CA SER A 483 10.63 -74.84 -35.03
C SER A 483 9.18 -75.08 -35.45
N TYR A 484 8.27 -74.34 -34.81
CA TYR A 484 6.84 -74.54 -34.96
C TYR A 484 6.07 -73.28 -35.42
N SER A 485 6.64 -72.08 -35.21
CA SER A 485 5.99 -70.83 -35.60
C SER A 485 6.46 -70.30 -36.97
N LYS A 486 6.05 -69.09 -37.34
CA LYS A 486 6.60 -68.35 -38.49
C LYS A 486 7.73 -67.43 -38.05
N SER A 487 8.68 -67.18 -38.96
CA SER A 487 9.75 -66.20 -38.73
C SER A 487 9.17 -64.78 -38.67
N GLY A 488 9.87 -63.86 -38.00
CA GLY A 488 9.52 -62.43 -37.90
C GLY A 488 8.73 -62.04 -36.65
N GLU A 489 8.53 -62.92 -35.69
CA GLU A 489 7.79 -62.66 -34.45
C GLU A 489 8.64 -62.09 -33.32
N GLY A 490 9.72 -61.35 -33.63
CA GLY A 490 10.60 -60.70 -32.69
C GLY A 490 12.03 -61.27 -32.68
N THR A 491 12.78 -61.07 -31.57
CA THR A 491 14.13 -61.54 -31.33
C THR A 491 14.23 -62.13 -29.94
N GLN A 492 15.21 -63.03 -29.72
CA GLN A 492 15.39 -63.72 -28.44
C GLN A 492 15.70 -62.77 -27.30
N TYR A 493 15.04 -62.90 -26.17
CA TYR A 493 15.35 -62.18 -24.95
C TYR A 493 16.70 -62.61 -24.37
N ASP A 494 17.45 -61.65 -23.86
CA ASP A 494 18.78 -61.88 -23.26
C ASP A 494 18.73 -62.91 -22.12
N TYR A 495 17.64 -62.99 -21.37
CA TYR A 495 17.43 -64.00 -20.34
C TYR A 495 17.57 -65.41 -20.89
N TYR A 496 16.88 -65.73 -21.97
CA TYR A 496 16.91 -67.04 -22.58
C TYR A 496 18.14 -67.28 -23.42
N LYS A 497 18.72 -66.23 -24.03
CA LYS A 497 19.98 -66.26 -24.73
C LYS A 497 21.15 -66.59 -23.79
N ALA A 498 21.09 -66.17 -22.52
CA ALA A 498 22.06 -66.51 -21.49
C ALA A 498 21.95 -67.95 -20.98
N GLY A 499 21.02 -68.76 -21.50
CA GLY A 499 20.85 -70.17 -21.13
C GLY A 499 19.98 -70.39 -19.88
N ASN A 500 19.26 -69.36 -19.39
CA ASN A 500 18.36 -69.53 -18.26
C ASN A 500 17.21 -70.50 -18.59
N SER A 501 16.68 -71.13 -17.55
CA SER A 501 15.64 -72.18 -17.65
C SER A 501 14.39 -71.68 -18.37
N LYS A 502 13.89 -72.54 -19.28
CA LYS A 502 12.61 -72.38 -19.95
C LYS A 502 11.50 -73.16 -19.24
N VAL A 503 11.89 -73.99 -18.25
CA VAL A 503 10.91 -74.71 -17.42
C VAL A 503 10.26 -73.74 -16.46
N LYS A 504 8.93 -73.70 -16.50
CA LYS A 504 8.14 -72.94 -15.54
C LYS A 504 7.19 -73.86 -14.77
N LYS A 505 6.94 -73.54 -13.52
CA LYS A 505 6.12 -74.35 -12.62
C LYS A 505 4.70 -73.81 -12.54
N PHE A 506 3.75 -74.74 -12.38
CA PHE A 506 2.39 -74.48 -11.96
C PHE A 506 2.11 -75.29 -10.69
N ASN A 507 1.72 -74.64 -9.65
CA ASN A 507 1.54 -75.27 -8.32
C ASN A 507 2.75 -76.09 -7.86
N GLY A 508 3.97 -75.55 -8.08
CA GLY A 508 5.21 -76.13 -7.65
C GLY A 508 5.80 -77.21 -8.56
N SER A 509 5.06 -77.69 -9.58
CA SER A 509 5.48 -78.72 -10.52
C SER A 509 5.71 -78.16 -11.95
N ALA A 510 6.73 -78.64 -12.64
CA ALA A 510 7.01 -78.28 -14.02
C ALA A 510 5.74 -78.45 -14.87
N ASN A 511 5.41 -77.47 -15.64
CA ASN A 511 4.19 -77.47 -16.45
C ASN A 511 4.40 -76.88 -17.84
N TYR A 512 3.48 -77.19 -18.74
CA TYR A 512 3.37 -76.58 -20.04
C TYR A 512 2.91 -75.12 -19.90
N TRP A 513 3.49 -74.21 -20.70
CA TRP A 513 3.06 -72.83 -20.69
C TRP A 513 3.03 -72.21 -22.11
N TRP A 514 2.05 -71.34 -22.35
CA TRP A 514 1.76 -70.80 -23.67
C TRP A 514 2.77 -69.78 -24.14
N GLY A 515 3.18 -69.92 -25.43
CA GLY A 515 3.70 -68.82 -26.22
C GLY A 515 2.57 -68.16 -27.02
N ARG A 516 2.80 -66.94 -27.55
CA ARG A 516 1.83 -66.23 -28.37
C ARG A 516 1.80 -66.67 -29.83
N SER A 517 2.84 -67.39 -30.28
CA SER A 517 3.01 -67.80 -31.68
C SER A 517 1.96 -68.82 -32.12
N PRO A 518 1.18 -68.54 -33.18
CA PRO A 518 0.38 -69.60 -33.81
C PRO A 518 1.27 -70.68 -34.45
N TYR A 519 0.86 -71.92 -34.39
CA TYR A 519 1.57 -73.01 -35.09
C TYR A 519 1.54 -72.78 -36.61
N GLY A 520 2.74 -72.71 -37.19
CA GLY A 520 2.97 -72.31 -38.56
C GLY A 520 2.51 -73.35 -39.67
N SER A 521 2.22 -74.59 -39.27
CA SER A 521 1.82 -75.67 -40.18
C SER A 521 0.41 -76.21 -39.89
N GLY A 522 -0.36 -75.57 -39.03
CA GLY A 522 -1.74 -75.94 -38.71
C GLY A 522 -2.57 -74.77 -38.19
N SER A 523 -3.91 -74.86 -38.35
CA SER A 523 -4.84 -73.78 -37.97
C SER A 523 -5.51 -73.96 -36.60
N ALA A 524 -5.17 -75.07 -35.89
CA ALA A 524 -5.81 -75.39 -34.60
C ALA A 524 -4.97 -75.20 -33.36
N TYR A 525 -3.68 -74.82 -33.52
CA TYR A 525 -2.69 -74.92 -32.47
C TYR A 525 -1.91 -73.59 -32.24
N PHE A 526 -1.45 -73.37 -31.04
CA PHE A 526 -0.44 -72.35 -30.71
C PHE A 526 0.82 -73.02 -30.17
N CYS A 527 1.97 -72.31 -30.26
CA CYS A 527 3.21 -72.79 -29.71
C CYS A 527 3.17 -72.78 -28.17
N ILE A 528 3.81 -73.78 -27.58
CA ILE A 528 3.87 -74.02 -26.16
C ILE A 528 5.30 -74.38 -25.79
N VAL A 529 5.69 -74.13 -24.53
CA VAL A 529 6.91 -74.70 -23.95
C VAL A 529 6.49 -75.90 -23.08
N TYR A 530 7.06 -77.07 -23.38
CA TYR A 530 6.80 -78.27 -22.61
C TYR A 530 7.40 -78.24 -21.19
N GLY A 531 6.87 -79.05 -20.24
CA GLY A 531 7.35 -79.12 -18.88
C GLY A 531 8.88 -79.40 -18.73
N GLY A 532 9.49 -80.00 -19.73
CA GLY A 532 10.95 -80.14 -19.81
C GLY A 532 11.73 -78.97 -20.42
N GLY A 533 11.02 -77.87 -20.77
CA GLY A 533 11.64 -76.67 -21.34
C GLY A 533 11.85 -76.71 -22.87
N GLY A 534 11.37 -77.77 -23.57
CA GLY A 534 11.42 -77.89 -25.01
C GLY A 534 10.31 -77.16 -25.75
N ALA A 535 10.53 -76.76 -27.02
CA ALA A 535 9.51 -76.18 -27.87
C ALA A 535 8.48 -77.21 -28.27
N GLY A 536 7.22 -76.80 -28.42
CA GLY A 536 6.13 -77.61 -28.93
C GLY A 536 4.92 -76.80 -29.36
N TYR A 537 3.82 -77.46 -29.58
CA TYR A 537 2.53 -76.83 -29.86
C TYR A 537 1.38 -77.66 -29.24
N ASP A 538 0.31 -77.01 -28.93
CA ASP A 538 -0.90 -77.69 -28.45
C ASP A 538 -2.17 -77.04 -28.97
N ALA A 539 -3.32 -77.76 -28.85
CA ALA A 539 -4.58 -77.29 -29.31
C ALA A 539 -5.00 -75.97 -28.63
N ALA A 540 -5.49 -75.00 -29.40
CA ALA A 540 -5.82 -73.67 -28.90
C ALA A 540 -6.83 -73.69 -27.72
N SER A 541 -7.66 -74.75 -27.61
CA SER A 541 -8.61 -74.95 -26.51
C SER A 541 -8.01 -75.67 -25.30
N TYR A 542 -6.77 -76.15 -25.38
CA TYR A 542 -6.08 -76.77 -24.24
C TYR A 542 -5.78 -75.72 -23.14
N ALA A 543 -5.88 -76.07 -21.89
CA ALA A 543 -5.57 -75.19 -20.78
C ALA A 543 -4.13 -75.44 -20.27
N ALA A 544 -3.24 -74.52 -20.53
CA ALA A 544 -1.84 -74.57 -20.09
C ALA A 544 -1.49 -73.35 -19.23
N GLY A 545 -0.29 -73.37 -18.67
CA GLY A 545 0.23 -72.31 -17.83
C GLY A 545 0.38 -70.98 -18.59
N VAL A 546 0.26 -69.88 -17.87
CA VAL A 546 0.36 -68.52 -18.39
C VAL A 546 1.52 -67.82 -17.68
N ALA A 547 2.57 -67.51 -18.42
CA ALA A 547 3.73 -66.76 -17.94
C ALA A 547 3.91 -65.48 -18.78
N PHE A 548 3.13 -64.50 -18.46
CA PHE A 548 3.06 -63.23 -19.21
C PHE A 548 4.26 -62.33 -18.90
N GLY A 549 4.58 -61.48 -19.89
CA GLY A 549 5.53 -60.40 -19.77
C GLY A 549 4.84 -59.03 -19.77
N PHE A 550 5.55 -58.00 -19.35
CA PHE A 550 5.12 -56.59 -19.34
C PHE A 550 6.32 -55.64 -19.30
N CYS A 551 6.08 -54.38 -19.59
CA CYS A 551 7.07 -53.29 -19.52
C CYS A 551 6.48 -52.09 -18.77
N PHE A 552 7.33 -51.36 -18.07
CA PHE A 552 6.98 -50.05 -17.48
C PHE A 552 7.45 -48.90 -18.33
#